data_3c79dacc95a93b21671e5dd464cb88df
#
_entry.id   3c79dacc95a93b21671e5dd464cb88df
#
_cell.length_a   1.000
_cell.length_b   1.000
_cell.length_c   1.000
_cell.angle_alpha   90.00
_cell.angle_beta   90.00
_cell.angle_gamma   90.00
#
_symmetry.space_group_name_H-M   'P 1'
#
loop_
_entity.id
_entity.type
_entity.pdbx_description
1 polymer ?
#
loop_
_entity_poly.entity_id
_entity_poly.type
_entity_poly.pdbx_seq_one_letter_code
_entity_poly.pdbx_strand_id
1 'polypeptide(L)'
;MNPTPQSGSTIIPCLRYRDAHAAIEWLCKAFGFTRHAVHEDGQGRVEHAQLAYGNGMVMLGEVRDNAFGQHIAQPDEIGGRETQCACVTVANCKSHYEQAKAAGAVIVDDYAEKEYGGAGYSCHDPEGHLWYFGSYDPWQPEQG
;
A
#
# COMPACT_ATOMS: atom_id res chain seq x y z
N MET A 1 -20.28 25.03 1.44
CA MET A 1 -20.69 24.11 0.37
C MET A 1 -20.12 22.73 0.65
N ASN A 2 -20.96 21.73 0.62
CA ASN A 2 -20.47 20.36 0.78
C ASN A 2 -19.63 19.99 -0.44
N PRO A 3 -18.49 19.34 -0.25
CA PRO A 3 -17.76 18.83 -1.39
C PRO A 3 -18.64 17.86 -2.17
N THR A 4 -18.44 17.81 -3.48
CA THR A 4 -19.04 16.78 -4.30
C THR A 4 -18.71 15.43 -3.66
N PRO A 5 -19.68 14.50 -3.57
CA PRO A 5 -19.36 13.17 -3.05
C PRO A 5 -18.14 12.63 -3.77
N GLN A 6 -17.07 12.49 -3.04
CA GLN A 6 -15.83 11.99 -3.61
C GLN A 6 -15.89 10.47 -3.69
N SER A 7 -15.39 9.96 -4.79
CA SER A 7 -15.16 8.53 -4.88
C SER A 7 -13.99 8.10 -4.01
N GLY A 8 -13.16 9.04 -3.56
CA GLY A 8 -11.96 8.74 -2.81
C GLY A 8 -12.17 8.49 -1.33
N SER A 9 -11.29 7.71 -0.73
CA SER A 9 -11.29 7.43 0.70
C SER A 9 -10.82 8.63 1.51
N THR A 10 -11.47 8.88 2.65
CA THR A 10 -11.04 9.91 3.59
C THR A 10 -9.76 9.49 4.35
N ILE A 11 -9.59 8.19 4.58
CA ILE A 11 -8.44 7.66 5.31
C ILE A 11 -7.39 7.25 4.29
N ILE A 12 -6.18 7.81 4.43
CA ILE A 12 -5.11 7.61 3.47
C ILE A 12 -3.85 7.21 4.23
N PRO A 13 -3.40 5.96 4.10
CA PRO A 13 -2.14 5.54 4.71
C PRO A 13 -0.96 6.32 4.18
N CYS A 14 0.00 6.58 5.06
CA CYS A 14 1.23 7.27 4.71
C CYS A 14 2.42 6.36 4.98
N LEU A 15 3.33 6.27 4.01
CA LEU A 15 4.52 5.43 4.10
C LEU A 15 5.77 6.24 3.78
N ARG A 16 6.90 5.75 4.26
CA ARG A 16 8.21 6.31 3.92
C ARG A 16 9.06 5.23 3.27
N TYR A 17 9.84 5.63 2.29
CA TYR A 17 10.75 4.74 1.58
C TYR A 17 12.12 5.40 1.48
N ARG A 18 13.17 4.61 1.55
CA ARG A 18 14.52 5.12 1.34
C ARG A 18 14.76 5.46 -0.13
N ASP A 19 14.19 4.66 -1.02
CA ASP A 19 14.20 4.92 -2.46
C ASP A 19 12.77 5.00 -2.95
N ALA A 20 12.18 6.19 -2.85
CA ALA A 20 10.78 6.36 -3.17
C ALA A 20 10.50 6.22 -4.67
N HIS A 21 11.41 6.64 -5.55
CA HIS A 21 11.22 6.43 -6.99
C HIS A 21 11.11 4.95 -7.34
N ALA A 22 12.02 4.14 -6.80
CA ALA A 22 11.98 2.70 -7.02
C ALA A 22 10.73 2.08 -6.41
N ALA A 23 10.33 2.54 -5.22
CA ALA A 23 9.11 2.06 -4.56
C ALA A 23 7.87 2.36 -5.39
N ILE A 24 7.75 3.57 -5.95
CA ILE A 24 6.62 3.95 -6.79
C ILE A 24 6.51 3.02 -8.00
N GLU A 25 7.62 2.80 -8.71
CA GLU A 25 7.62 1.91 -9.88
C GLU A 25 7.20 0.50 -9.49
N TRP A 26 7.74 -0.01 -8.39
CA TRP A 26 7.46 -1.37 -7.95
C TRP A 26 6.00 -1.52 -7.49
N LEU A 27 5.49 -0.58 -6.71
CA LEU A 27 4.11 -0.63 -6.22
C LEU A 27 3.10 -0.59 -7.38
N CYS A 28 3.38 0.20 -8.41
CA CYS A 28 2.54 0.23 -9.60
C CYS A 28 2.59 -1.10 -10.35
N LYS A 29 3.77 -1.65 -10.53
CA LYS A 29 3.96 -2.90 -11.26
C LYS A 29 3.43 -4.11 -10.51
N ALA A 30 3.76 -4.21 -9.23
CA ALA A 30 3.44 -5.39 -8.42
C ALA A 30 2.00 -5.41 -7.94
N PHE A 31 1.49 -4.27 -7.48
CA PHE A 31 0.19 -4.20 -6.83
C PHE A 31 -0.89 -3.54 -7.68
N GLY A 32 -0.53 -2.91 -8.79
CA GLY A 32 -1.51 -2.28 -9.66
C GLY A 32 -1.91 -0.88 -9.27
N PHE A 33 -1.11 -0.20 -8.43
CA PHE A 33 -1.34 1.22 -8.15
C PHE A 33 -1.11 2.05 -9.41
N THR A 34 -1.74 3.21 -9.47
CA THR A 34 -1.50 4.20 -10.53
C THR A 34 -0.95 5.47 -9.90
N ARG A 35 -0.06 6.15 -10.63
CA ARG A 35 0.47 7.44 -10.18
C ARG A 35 -0.63 8.48 -10.27
N HIS A 36 -0.91 9.14 -9.16
CA HIS A 36 -1.84 10.28 -9.14
C HIS A 36 -1.06 11.59 -9.12
N ALA A 37 -0.02 11.68 -8.31
CA ALA A 37 0.85 12.85 -8.27
C ALA A 37 2.21 12.42 -7.71
N VAL A 38 3.28 13.03 -8.22
CA VAL A 38 4.63 12.84 -7.69
C VAL A 38 5.30 14.20 -7.68
N HIS A 39 5.69 14.65 -6.49
CA HIS A 39 6.36 15.94 -6.30
C HIS A 39 7.78 15.70 -5.81
N GLU A 40 8.74 16.23 -6.55
CA GLU A 40 10.14 16.12 -6.20
C GLU A 40 10.63 17.39 -5.54
N ASP A 41 11.66 17.28 -4.69
CA ASP A 41 12.37 18.42 -4.15
C ASP A 41 13.39 18.95 -5.19
N GLY A 42 14.15 19.98 -4.81
CA GLY A 42 15.12 20.57 -5.72
C GLY A 42 16.31 19.65 -6.06
N GLN A 43 16.40 18.47 -5.45
CA GLN A 43 17.46 17.50 -5.68
C GLN A 43 16.96 16.24 -6.37
N GLY A 44 15.71 16.23 -6.83
CA GLY A 44 15.13 15.09 -7.52
C GLY A 44 14.64 13.97 -6.61
N ARG A 45 14.64 14.17 -5.30
CA ARG A 45 14.10 13.19 -4.36
C ARG A 45 12.59 13.39 -4.23
N VAL A 46 11.86 12.29 -3.98
CA VAL A 46 10.41 12.38 -3.82
C VAL A 46 10.09 13.03 -2.47
N GLU A 47 9.55 14.23 -2.52
CA GLU A 47 9.06 14.90 -1.32
C GLU A 47 7.70 14.35 -0.92
N HIS A 48 6.83 14.13 -1.91
CA HIS A 48 5.47 13.67 -1.70
C HIS A 48 4.93 13.00 -2.95
N ALA A 49 4.37 11.81 -2.80
CA ALA A 49 3.71 11.13 -3.91
C ALA A 49 2.35 10.58 -3.47
N GLN A 50 1.46 10.45 -4.42
CA GLN A 50 0.12 9.93 -4.24
C GLN A 50 -0.09 8.82 -5.26
N LEU A 51 -0.38 7.62 -4.77
CA LEU A 51 -0.67 6.47 -5.62
C LEU A 51 -2.10 6.00 -5.34
N ALA A 52 -2.87 5.83 -6.39
CA ALA A 52 -4.28 5.46 -6.28
C ALA A 52 -4.52 3.99 -6.61
N TYR A 53 -5.50 3.40 -5.95
CA TYR A 53 -6.01 2.08 -6.26
C TYR A 53 -7.51 2.08 -5.99
N GLY A 54 -8.32 1.85 -7.03
CA GLY A 54 -9.77 1.97 -6.89
C GLY A 54 -10.14 3.36 -6.40
N ASN A 55 -10.91 3.43 -5.31
CA ASN A 55 -11.23 4.70 -4.66
C ASN A 55 -10.28 5.04 -3.52
N GLY A 56 -9.24 4.25 -3.33
CA GLY A 56 -8.28 4.44 -2.26
C GLY A 56 -6.98 5.07 -2.75
N MET A 57 -6.17 5.50 -1.80
CA MET A 57 -4.91 6.16 -2.07
C MET A 57 -3.93 5.87 -0.95
N VAL A 58 -2.65 5.79 -1.29
CA VAL A 58 -1.58 5.88 -0.31
C VAL A 58 -0.72 7.08 -0.65
N MET A 59 -0.16 7.71 0.36
CA MET A 59 0.79 8.79 0.18
C MET A 59 2.15 8.33 0.66
N LEU A 60 3.20 8.74 -0.01
CA LEU A 60 4.53 8.36 0.39
C LEU A 60 5.55 9.46 0.07
N GLY A 61 6.67 9.38 0.73
CA GLY A 61 7.80 10.24 0.48
C GLY A 61 9.06 9.53 0.95
N GLU A 62 10.21 10.14 0.70
CA GLU A 62 11.46 9.56 1.15
C GLU A 62 11.68 9.77 2.64
N VAL A 63 12.41 8.83 3.23
CA VAL A 63 12.86 8.94 4.62
C VAL A 63 13.61 10.25 4.78
N ARG A 64 13.25 11.03 5.80
CA ARG A 64 13.86 12.31 6.08
C ARG A 64 14.16 12.45 7.56
N ASP A 65 15.29 13.06 7.85
CA ASP A 65 15.68 13.39 9.21
C ASP A 65 15.11 14.77 9.55
N ASN A 66 13.82 14.80 9.84
CA ASN A 66 13.10 16.00 10.22
C ASN A 66 12.17 15.71 11.39
N ALA A 67 11.41 16.73 11.84
CA ALA A 67 10.54 16.57 13.00
C ALA A 67 9.54 15.43 12.83
N PHE A 68 8.91 15.32 11.67
CA PHE A 68 7.96 14.23 11.42
C PHE A 68 8.67 12.88 11.31
N GLY A 69 9.83 12.85 10.68
CA GLY A 69 10.64 11.63 10.54
C GLY A 69 11.09 11.02 11.87
N GLN A 70 11.16 11.84 12.92
CA GLN A 70 11.51 11.34 14.26
C GLN A 70 10.42 10.42 14.83
N HIS A 71 9.22 10.48 14.30
CA HIS A 71 8.09 9.68 14.77
C HIS A 71 7.88 8.40 13.94
N ILE A 72 8.67 8.19 12.91
CA ILE A 72 8.51 7.07 11.97
C ILE A 72 9.81 6.28 11.89
N ALA A 73 9.70 4.96 11.95
CA ALA A 73 10.81 4.05 11.73
C ALA A 73 10.55 3.23 10.47
N GLN A 74 11.64 2.81 9.81
CA GLN A 74 11.51 1.86 8.72
C GLN A 74 11.43 0.44 9.27
N PRO A 75 10.74 -0.49 8.57
CA PRO A 75 10.54 -1.84 9.11
C PRO A 75 11.83 -2.55 9.53
N ASP A 76 12.91 -2.40 8.77
CA ASP A 76 14.18 -3.05 9.11
C ASP A 76 14.84 -2.49 10.37
N GLU A 77 14.42 -1.31 10.83
CA GLU A 77 14.92 -0.73 12.07
C GLU A 77 14.22 -1.30 13.30
N ILE A 78 13.08 -1.97 13.11
CA ILE A 78 12.27 -2.53 14.20
C ILE A 78 12.01 -4.03 14.00
N GLY A 79 12.98 -4.74 13.43
CA GLY A 79 12.92 -6.19 13.29
C GLY A 79 12.01 -6.70 12.18
N GLY A 80 11.75 -5.89 11.16
CA GLY A 80 10.91 -6.28 10.03
C GLY A 80 9.42 -6.29 10.35
N ARG A 81 9.01 -5.57 11.39
CA ARG A 81 7.61 -5.51 11.82
C ARG A 81 7.00 -4.15 11.52
N GLU A 82 5.69 -4.11 11.59
CA GLU A 82 4.89 -2.89 11.41
C GLU A 82 3.97 -2.70 12.61
N THR A 83 3.58 -1.46 12.88
CA THR A 83 2.55 -1.17 13.87
C THR A 83 1.18 -1.05 13.23
N GLN A 84 1.12 -0.84 11.94
CA GLN A 84 -0.10 -0.84 11.12
C GLN A 84 0.25 -1.37 9.75
N CYS A 85 -0.75 -1.86 9.02
CA CYS A 85 -0.56 -2.19 7.61
C CYS A 85 -1.81 -1.81 6.83
N ALA A 86 -1.65 -1.59 5.53
CA ALA A 86 -2.78 -1.34 4.65
C ALA A 86 -3.43 -2.66 4.29
N CYS A 87 -4.75 -2.68 4.34
CA CYS A 87 -5.55 -3.76 3.82
C CYS A 87 -6.26 -3.24 2.57
N VAL A 88 -5.97 -3.84 1.42
CA VAL A 88 -6.48 -3.39 0.13
C VAL A 88 -7.47 -4.41 -0.40
N THR A 89 -8.69 -3.96 -0.71
CA THR A 89 -9.69 -4.82 -1.32
C THR A 89 -9.44 -4.90 -2.82
N VAL A 90 -9.30 -6.11 -3.34
CA VAL A 90 -9.02 -6.36 -4.75
C VAL A 90 -10.10 -7.27 -5.34
N ALA A 91 -10.46 -7.04 -6.60
CA ALA A 91 -11.53 -7.81 -7.25
C ALA A 91 -11.14 -9.26 -7.51
N ASN A 92 -9.93 -9.48 -8.03
CA ASN A 92 -9.43 -10.82 -8.32
C ASN A 92 -8.15 -11.05 -7.52
N CYS A 93 -8.32 -11.60 -6.32
CA CYS A 93 -7.21 -11.76 -5.39
C CYS A 93 -6.16 -12.74 -5.91
N LYS A 94 -6.57 -13.80 -6.60
CA LYS A 94 -5.62 -14.78 -7.10
C LYS A 94 -4.68 -14.20 -8.15
N SER A 95 -5.22 -13.47 -9.12
CA SER A 95 -4.39 -12.86 -10.15
C SER A 95 -3.51 -11.75 -9.57
N HIS A 96 -4.03 -11.03 -8.58
CA HIS A 96 -3.25 -10.02 -7.87
C HIS A 96 -2.06 -10.65 -7.12
N TYR A 97 -2.30 -11.74 -6.43
CA TYR A 97 -1.28 -12.52 -5.76
C TYR A 97 -0.18 -12.99 -6.72
N GLU A 98 -0.59 -13.56 -7.85
CA GLU A 98 0.35 -14.05 -8.85
C GLU A 98 1.21 -12.92 -9.43
N GLN A 99 0.60 -11.78 -9.70
CA GLN A 99 1.30 -10.60 -10.20
C GLN A 99 2.31 -10.07 -9.18
N ALA A 100 1.90 -9.93 -7.93
CA ALA A 100 2.76 -9.44 -6.87
C ALA A 100 3.96 -10.38 -6.66
N LYS A 101 3.68 -11.68 -6.60
CA LYS A 101 4.72 -12.69 -6.43
C LYS A 101 5.72 -12.67 -7.58
N ALA A 102 5.22 -12.58 -8.83
CA ALA A 102 6.08 -12.50 -10.01
C ALA A 102 6.96 -11.24 -10.00
N ALA A 103 6.48 -10.15 -9.41
CA ALA A 103 7.23 -8.90 -9.32
C ALA A 103 8.22 -8.87 -8.14
N GLY A 104 8.27 -9.92 -7.33
CA GLY A 104 9.25 -10.04 -6.26
C GLY A 104 8.72 -9.74 -4.86
N ALA A 105 7.41 -9.66 -4.65
CA ALA A 105 6.85 -9.51 -3.32
C ALA A 105 7.26 -10.72 -2.45
N VAL A 106 7.65 -10.45 -1.22
CA VAL A 106 7.97 -11.53 -0.27
C VAL A 106 6.68 -11.94 0.42
N ILE A 107 6.18 -13.12 0.07
CA ILE A 107 4.92 -13.61 0.61
C ILE A 107 5.10 -13.99 2.08
N VAL A 108 4.24 -13.44 2.92
CA VAL A 108 4.20 -13.72 4.36
C VAL A 108 3.14 -14.76 4.66
N ASP A 109 1.90 -14.46 4.27
CA ASP A 109 0.79 -15.42 4.35
C ASP A 109 0.34 -15.73 2.94
N ASP A 110 0.37 -17.00 2.58
CA ASP A 110 0.05 -17.46 1.23
C ASP A 110 -1.42 -17.17 0.88
N TYR A 111 -1.68 -17.11 -0.41
CA TYR A 111 -3.05 -16.98 -0.90
C TYR A 111 -3.91 -18.12 -0.34
N ALA A 112 -5.04 -17.76 0.23
CA ALA A 112 -5.97 -18.74 0.76
C ALA A 112 -7.39 -18.15 0.80
N GLU A 113 -8.37 -19.02 0.64
CA GLU A 113 -9.75 -18.66 0.87
C GLU A 113 -9.97 -18.45 2.37
N LYS A 114 -10.80 -17.48 2.72
CA LYS A 114 -11.05 -17.09 4.12
C LYS A 114 -12.44 -17.54 4.57
N GLU A 115 -12.54 -17.94 5.83
CA GLU A 115 -13.80 -18.38 6.42
C GLU A 115 -14.86 -17.26 6.42
N TYR A 116 -14.41 -16.01 6.58
CA TYR A 116 -15.30 -14.85 6.58
C TYR A 116 -15.69 -14.38 5.18
N GLY A 117 -15.20 -15.05 4.14
CA GLY A 117 -15.53 -14.73 2.75
C GLY A 117 -14.33 -14.25 1.97
N GLY A 118 -14.35 -14.51 0.67
CA GLY A 118 -13.29 -14.11 -0.23
C GLY A 118 -12.00 -14.87 0.01
N ALA A 119 -10.93 -14.32 -0.53
CA ALA A 119 -9.57 -14.85 -0.39
C ALA A 119 -8.62 -13.71 -0.06
N GLY A 120 -7.45 -14.03 0.47
CA GLY A 120 -6.47 -13.02 0.83
C GLY A 120 -5.06 -13.56 0.89
N TYR A 121 -4.11 -12.65 0.92
CA TYR A 121 -2.70 -12.96 1.15
C TYR A 121 -2.01 -11.72 1.73
N SER A 122 -0.86 -11.91 2.32
CA SER A 122 -0.04 -10.80 2.77
C SER A 122 1.39 -10.95 2.29
N CYS A 123 2.07 -9.82 2.16
CA CYS A 123 3.43 -9.79 1.65
C CYS A 123 4.17 -8.56 2.14
N HIS A 124 5.50 -8.60 1.99
CA HIS A 124 6.33 -7.42 2.16
C HIS A 124 6.72 -6.85 0.79
N ASP A 125 6.78 -5.52 0.71
CA ASP A 125 7.37 -4.85 -0.45
C ASP A 125 8.90 -4.84 -0.32
N PRO A 126 9.65 -4.32 -1.31
CA PRO A 126 11.11 -4.36 -1.27
C PRO A 126 11.76 -3.67 -0.07
N GLU A 127 11.09 -2.72 0.56
CA GLU A 127 11.61 -2.07 1.75
C GLU A 127 11.01 -2.63 3.04
N GLY A 128 10.27 -3.72 2.94
CA GLY A 128 9.78 -4.45 4.09
C GLY A 128 8.44 -3.99 4.65
N HIS A 129 7.77 -3.04 4.01
CA HIS A 129 6.42 -2.66 4.45
C HIS A 129 5.45 -3.80 4.20
N LEU A 130 4.59 -4.05 5.17
CA LEU A 130 3.61 -5.13 5.13
C LEU A 130 2.33 -4.67 4.45
N TRP A 131 1.82 -5.52 3.55
CA TRP A 131 0.58 -5.30 2.82
C TRP A 131 -0.32 -6.52 2.93
N TYR A 132 -1.61 -6.28 3.10
CA TYR A 132 -2.62 -7.33 2.99
C TYR A 132 -3.55 -7.01 1.83
N PHE A 133 -3.80 -8.01 0.99
CA PHE A 133 -4.73 -7.89 -0.14
C PHE A 133 -5.78 -8.98 -0.02
N GLY A 134 -7.04 -8.61 -0.24
CA GLY A 134 -8.12 -9.57 -0.14
C GLY A 134 -9.33 -9.17 -0.95
N SER A 135 -10.13 -10.15 -1.31
CA SER A 135 -11.38 -9.93 -2.05
C SER A 135 -12.59 -9.81 -1.15
N TYR A 136 -12.43 -10.03 0.16
CA TYR A 136 -13.51 -9.73 1.10
C TYR A 136 -13.72 -8.22 1.17
N ASP A 137 -14.95 -7.79 0.96
CA ASP A 137 -15.30 -6.38 1.01
C ASP A 137 -16.12 -6.10 2.28
N PRO A 138 -15.52 -5.44 3.28
CA PRO A 138 -16.21 -5.17 4.54
C PRO A 138 -17.35 -4.17 4.40
N TRP A 139 -17.43 -3.44 3.28
CA TRP A 139 -18.53 -2.52 3.03
C TRP A 139 -19.80 -3.23 2.55
N GLN A 140 -19.67 -4.47 2.06
CA GLN A 140 -20.85 -5.24 1.63
C GLN A 140 -21.60 -5.77 2.85
N PRO A 141 -22.93 -5.76 2.83
CA PRO A 141 -23.68 -6.34 3.93
C PRO A 141 -23.35 -7.82 4.10
N GLU A 142 -23.31 -8.25 5.37
CA GLU A 142 -23.15 -9.67 5.63
C GLU A 142 -24.37 -10.42 5.09
N GLN A 143 -24.09 -11.55 4.47
CA GLN A 143 -25.15 -12.44 3.99
C GLN A 143 -25.51 -13.35 5.15
N GLY A 144 -26.68 -13.11 5.68
CA GLY A 144 -27.22 -13.87 6.80
C GLY A 144 -27.51 -15.32 6.47
#